data_2e582c9b32a046e360d1105e47f23fa7
#
_entry.id   2e582c9b32a046e360d1105e47f23fa7
#
_cell.length_a   1.000
_cell.length_b   1.000
_cell.length_c   1.000
_cell.angle_alpha   90.00
_cell.angle_beta   90.00
_cell.angle_gamma   90.00
#
_symmetry.space_group_name_H-M   'P 1'
#
loop_
_entity.id
_entity.type
_entity.pdbx_description
1 polymer ?
#
loop_
_entity_poly.entity_id
_entity_poly.type
_entity_poly.pdbx_seq_one_letter_code
_entity_poly.pdbx_strand_id
1 'polypeptide(L)'
;VIMCTPTSTPPVWLSKKHPDILIRRDNGVQIQHGRRQHASWSSDCYRRYVENIVSRLAKHYGNNPTVIGWQIDNEPGHYGVVDYSENAQAKFRIWLQKKYGIIDKLNDTWGTSFWSETYQDFDQVRLPSQQEVPDKPNPHAMLDLNRFMADELAGFVNMQADILRRHIHKDQWITTNLIPVFNPVDPVRIDHTDFLTYTRYLVTGHNQGIGSQGFRMGIPEDLGFSNDQFRNRVGKAFGVMELQPGQVNWGVYNPQPLPGAIRMWVYHVFAGGGKFVCNYRFRQPLKGSEQYHY
;
A
#
# COMPACT_ATOMS: atom_id res chain seq x y z
N VAL A 1 19.29 1.55 -12.90
CA VAL A 1 18.83 1.47 -11.50
C VAL A 1 17.39 1.95 -11.42
N ILE A 2 16.55 1.30 -10.60
CA ILE A 2 15.25 1.81 -10.16
C ILE A 2 15.44 2.35 -8.76
N MET A 3 15.16 3.63 -8.55
CA MET A 3 15.26 4.28 -7.25
C MET A 3 13.94 4.11 -6.47
N CYS A 4 14.03 3.91 -5.16
CA CYS A 4 12.83 3.85 -4.30
C CYS A 4 12.78 5.07 -3.37
N THR A 5 11.59 5.63 -3.16
CA THR A 5 11.39 6.61 -2.09
C THR A 5 11.32 5.90 -0.74
N PRO A 6 12.05 6.36 0.30
CA PRO A 6 12.18 5.62 1.58
C PRO A 6 11.04 5.92 2.56
N THR A 7 9.82 6.05 2.04
CA THR A 7 8.69 6.59 2.81
C THR A 7 7.89 5.53 3.56
N SER A 8 8.05 4.24 3.23
CA SER A 8 7.43 3.18 4.02
C SER A 8 8.07 2.95 5.39
N THR A 9 9.31 3.43 5.57
CA THR A 9 10.11 3.19 6.78
C THR A 9 10.70 4.49 7.35
N PRO A 10 9.86 5.41 7.87
CA PRO A 10 10.37 6.64 8.46
C PRO A 10 11.33 6.33 9.63
N PRO A 11 12.40 7.14 9.79
CA PRO A 11 13.40 6.89 10.82
C PRO A 11 12.85 7.08 12.23
N VAL A 12 13.41 6.35 13.19
CA VAL A 12 12.98 6.35 14.60
C VAL A 12 12.96 7.75 15.21
N TRP A 13 13.95 8.61 14.89
CA TRP A 13 13.98 9.97 15.40
C TRP A 13 12.76 10.79 15.01
N LEU A 14 12.14 10.52 13.83
CA LEU A 14 10.98 11.25 13.35
C LEU A 14 9.75 10.93 14.20
N SER A 15 9.45 9.65 14.41
CA SER A 15 8.34 9.23 15.29
C SER A 15 8.54 9.61 16.74
N LYS A 16 9.80 9.65 17.21
CA LYS A 16 10.11 10.12 18.55
C LYS A 16 9.89 11.63 18.70
N LYS A 17 10.25 12.41 17.69
CA LYS A 17 10.06 13.87 17.67
C LYS A 17 8.59 14.26 17.45
N HIS A 18 7.88 13.51 16.65
CA HIS A 18 6.50 13.74 16.25
C HIS A 18 5.68 12.46 16.44
N PRO A 19 5.31 12.10 17.68
CA PRO A 19 4.53 10.88 17.94
C PRO A 19 3.11 10.93 17.35
N ASP A 20 2.63 12.10 17.04
CA ASP A 20 1.34 12.35 16.36
C ASP A 20 1.30 11.82 14.92
N ILE A 21 2.45 11.54 14.30
CA ILE A 21 2.49 10.94 12.96
C ILE A 21 2.15 9.45 12.96
N LEU A 22 2.14 8.80 14.11
CA LEU A 22 1.97 7.34 14.20
C LEU A 22 0.50 6.94 14.02
N ILE A 23 0.29 5.90 13.21
CA ILE A 23 -1.03 5.28 13.03
C ILE A 23 -1.56 4.77 14.38
N ARG A 24 -2.85 4.91 14.58
CA ARG A 24 -3.58 4.30 15.69
C ARG A 24 -4.54 3.23 15.14
N ARG A 25 -4.60 2.10 15.80
CA ARG A 25 -5.58 1.06 15.51
C ARG A 25 -6.95 1.42 16.08
N ASP A 26 -8.01 0.74 15.65
CA ASP A 26 -9.38 0.92 16.14
C ASP A 26 -9.55 0.64 17.63
N ASN A 27 -8.69 -0.18 18.23
CA ASN A 27 -8.65 -0.42 19.68
C ASN A 27 -7.83 0.64 20.45
N GLY A 28 -7.47 1.75 19.83
CA GLY A 28 -6.73 2.84 20.43
C GLY A 28 -5.22 2.63 20.53
N VAL A 29 -4.68 1.44 20.21
CA VAL A 29 -3.25 1.15 20.29
C VAL A 29 -2.49 1.87 19.18
N GLN A 30 -1.52 2.69 19.58
CA GLN A 30 -0.63 3.37 18.65
C GLN A 30 0.45 2.41 18.12
N ILE A 31 0.57 2.33 16.77
CA ILE A 31 1.60 1.53 16.13
C ILE A 31 2.95 2.21 16.31
N GLN A 32 3.94 1.47 16.82
CA GLN A 32 5.27 1.99 17.06
C GLN A 32 6.20 1.75 15.86
N HIS A 33 7.31 2.50 15.82
CA HIS A 33 8.40 2.23 14.87
C HIS A 33 8.99 0.82 15.06
N GLY A 34 9.75 0.36 14.07
CA GLY A 34 10.39 -0.97 14.09
C GLY A 34 9.92 -1.88 12.95
N ARG A 35 8.91 -1.43 12.20
CA ARG A 35 8.44 -2.05 10.96
C ARG A 35 8.15 -0.98 9.91
N ARG A 36 7.64 -1.42 8.76
CA ARG A 36 7.16 -0.55 7.68
C ARG A 36 5.77 0.01 8.00
N GLN A 37 5.40 1.14 7.38
CA GLN A 37 4.03 1.68 7.35
C GLN A 37 3.44 1.95 8.75
N HIS A 38 4.23 2.55 9.63
CA HIS A 38 3.78 2.96 10.96
C HIS A 38 3.37 4.44 11.02
N ALA A 39 3.60 5.21 9.96
CA ALA A 39 3.23 6.62 9.89
C ALA A 39 1.93 6.82 9.09
N SER A 40 1.08 7.70 9.59
CA SER A 40 -0.22 8.06 9.02
C SER A 40 -0.07 8.81 7.70
N TRP A 41 -0.68 8.32 6.64
CA TRP A 41 -0.79 9.03 5.36
C TRP A 41 -1.62 10.32 5.47
N SER A 42 -2.46 10.42 6.50
CA SER A 42 -3.27 11.58 6.80
C SER A 42 -2.51 12.65 7.60
N SER A 43 -1.31 12.38 8.12
CA SER A 43 -0.53 13.36 8.87
C SER A 43 0.13 14.40 7.97
N ASP A 44 -0.27 15.66 8.08
CA ASP A 44 0.37 16.76 7.36
C ASP A 44 1.82 16.98 7.79
N CYS A 45 2.14 16.68 9.07
CA CYS A 45 3.51 16.67 9.55
C CYS A 45 4.35 15.65 8.79
N TYR A 46 3.87 14.42 8.67
CA TYR A 46 4.57 13.36 7.93
C TYR A 46 4.71 13.71 6.45
N ARG A 47 3.64 14.18 5.80
CA ARG A 47 3.66 14.59 4.39
C ARG A 47 4.73 15.66 4.11
N ARG A 48 4.94 16.63 4.99
CA ARG A 48 6.02 17.63 4.84
C ARG A 48 7.42 17.01 4.88
N TYR A 49 7.66 16.03 5.75
CA TYR A 49 8.93 15.31 5.78
C TYR A 49 9.13 14.45 4.53
N VAL A 50 8.08 13.81 4.03
CA VAL A 50 8.09 13.06 2.77
C VAL A 50 8.41 13.98 1.59
N GLU A 51 7.74 15.13 1.47
CA GLU A 51 8.03 16.13 0.44
C GLU A 51 9.51 16.55 0.44
N ASN A 52 10.06 16.80 1.63
CA ASN A 52 11.45 17.21 1.75
C ASN A 52 12.41 16.10 1.28
N ILE A 53 12.24 14.85 1.75
CA ILE A 53 13.17 13.78 1.38
C ILE A 53 13.02 13.39 -0.09
N VAL A 54 11.81 13.28 -0.62
CA VAL A 54 11.57 12.92 -2.02
C VAL A 54 12.10 14.00 -2.95
N SER A 55 11.88 15.28 -2.64
CA SER A 55 12.43 16.41 -3.42
C SER A 55 13.97 16.38 -3.45
N ARG A 56 14.62 16.09 -2.32
CA ARG A 56 16.08 16.00 -2.24
C ARG A 56 16.63 14.84 -3.07
N LEU A 57 16.00 13.66 -2.96
CA LEU A 57 16.38 12.49 -3.77
C LEU A 57 16.20 12.76 -5.26
N ALA A 58 15.06 13.31 -5.65
CA ALA A 58 14.77 13.62 -7.05
C ALA A 58 15.73 14.67 -7.63
N LYS A 59 16.06 15.73 -6.90
CA LYS A 59 17.05 16.72 -7.31
C LYS A 59 18.45 16.14 -7.47
N HIS A 60 18.83 15.20 -6.59
CA HIS A 60 20.17 14.63 -6.60
C HIS A 60 20.35 13.58 -7.70
N TYR A 61 19.36 12.70 -7.90
CA TYR A 61 19.44 11.56 -8.80
C TYR A 61 18.63 11.69 -10.09
N GLY A 62 17.75 12.68 -10.19
CA GLY A 62 16.80 12.80 -11.29
C GLY A 62 17.41 12.96 -12.68
N ASN A 63 18.63 13.49 -12.77
CA ASN A 63 19.37 13.61 -14.05
C ASN A 63 20.48 12.55 -14.20
N ASN A 64 20.54 11.55 -13.30
CA ASN A 64 21.54 10.49 -13.42
C ASN A 64 21.10 9.50 -14.53
N PRO A 65 21.89 9.31 -15.60
CA PRO A 65 21.52 8.48 -16.75
C PRO A 65 21.43 6.99 -16.41
N THR A 66 21.94 6.54 -15.26
CA THR A 66 21.80 5.15 -14.82
C THR A 66 20.47 4.89 -14.12
N VAL A 67 19.73 5.93 -13.74
CA VAL A 67 18.39 5.81 -13.16
C VAL A 67 17.37 5.75 -14.29
N ILE A 68 16.68 4.61 -14.41
CA ILE A 68 15.68 4.38 -15.46
C ILE A 68 14.24 4.63 -14.97
N GLY A 69 14.03 4.65 -13.65
CA GLY A 69 12.71 4.85 -13.09
C GLY A 69 12.72 4.93 -11.56
N TRP A 70 11.53 5.19 -11.02
CA TRP A 70 11.29 5.43 -9.61
C TRP A 70 10.12 4.58 -9.11
N GLN A 71 10.35 3.87 -8.01
CA GLN A 71 9.28 3.25 -7.22
C GLN A 71 8.94 4.16 -6.06
N ILE A 72 7.67 4.53 -5.94
CA ILE A 72 7.16 5.28 -4.79
C ILE A 72 6.83 4.30 -3.68
N ASP A 73 7.34 4.57 -2.48
CA ASP A 73 7.05 3.79 -1.28
C ASP A 73 7.36 2.29 -1.46
N ASN A 74 6.77 1.44 -0.64
CA ASN A 74 6.78 -0.01 -0.81
C ASN A 74 5.48 -0.61 -0.31
N GLU A 75 4.77 -1.29 -1.19
CA GLU A 75 3.52 -2.00 -0.88
C GLU A 75 2.54 -1.13 -0.06
N PRO A 76 2.22 0.10 -0.50
CA PRO A 76 1.39 0.98 0.29
C PRO A 76 0.05 0.31 0.62
N GLY A 77 -0.32 0.32 1.91
CA GLY A 77 -1.55 -0.32 2.40
C GLY A 77 -1.49 -1.84 2.59
N HIS A 78 -0.33 -2.48 2.41
CA HIS A 78 -0.16 -3.94 2.48
C HIS A 78 -0.75 -4.58 3.75
N TYR A 79 -0.53 -3.95 4.90
CA TYR A 79 -0.96 -4.55 6.17
C TYR A 79 -2.46 -4.39 6.45
N GLY A 80 -3.23 -3.82 5.53
CA GLY A 80 -4.67 -3.59 5.72
C GLY A 80 -4.99 -2.72 6.93
N VAL A 81 -4.00 -1.94 7.40
CA VAL A 81 -4.16 -1.12 8.60
C VAL A 81 -4.98 0.11 8.25
N VAL A 82 -6.16 0.19 8.81
CA VAL A 82 -6.97 1.41 8.82
C VAL A 82 -6.41 2.34 9.91
N ASP A 83 -6.24 3.60 9.57
CA ASP A 83 -5.71 4.61 10.49
C ASP A 83 -6.84 5.29 11.28
N TYR A 84 -6.83 5.10 12.60
CA TYR A 84 -7.74 5.74 13.56
C TYR A 84 -7.05 6.87 14.34
N SER A 85 -5.96 7.43 13.84
CA SER A 85 -5.31 8.58 14.46
C SER A 85 -6.19 9.84 14.39
N GLU A 86 -5.89 10.82 15.23
CA GLU A 86 -6.56 12.12 15.22
C GLU A 86 -6.42 12.82 13.85
N ASN A 87 -5.29 12.62 13.15
CA ASN A 87 -5.09 13.13 11.80
C ASN A 87 -6.10 12.54 10.82
N ALA A 88 -6.27 11.22 10.85
CA ALA A 88 -7.24 10.53 10.00
C ALA A 88 -8.68 10.92 10.36
N GLN A 89 -9.00 11.01 11.67
CA GLN A 89 -10.32 11.44 12.14
C GLN A 89 -10.67 12.86 11.62
N ALA A 90 -9.74 13.80 11.73
CA ALA A 90 -9.96 15.17 11.25
C ALA A 90 -10.18 15.21 9.73
N LYS A 91 -9.34 14.49 8.97
CA LYS A 91 -9.47 14.44 7.50
C LYS A 91 -10.72 13.70 7.04
N PHE A 92 -11.15 12.67 7.75
CA PHE A 92 -12.39 11.95 7.44
C PHE A 92 -13.61 12.87 7.52
N ARG A 93 -13.70 13.72 8.54
CA ARG A 93 -14.75 14.71 8.67
C ARG A 93 -14.77 15.70 7.50
N ILE A 94 -13.61 16.23 7.11
CA ILE A 94 -13.44 17.11 5.96
C ILE A 94 -13.86 16.40 4.67
N TRP A 95 -13.46 15.14 4.50
CA TRP A 95 -13.81 14.31 3.34
C TRP A 95 -15.32 14.08 3.25
N LEU A 96 -15.98 13.77 4.37
CA LEU A 96 -17.44 13.63 4.44
C LEU A 96 -18.15 14.94 4.11
N GLN A 97 -17.69 16.05 4.67
CA GLN A 97 -18.25 17.36 4.38
C GLN A 97 -18.12 17.71 2.88
N LYS A 98 -16.99 17.42 2.27
CA LYS A 98 -16.80 17.60 0.82
C LYS A 98 -17.73 16.71 0.00
N LYS A 99 -17.96 15.48 0.44
CA LYS A 99 -18.79 14.49 -0.26
C LYS A 99 -20.28 14.80 -0.17
N TYR A 100 -20.76 15.14 1.02
CA TYR A 100 -22.19 15.28 1.31
C TYR A 100 -22.69 16.74 1.30
N GLY A 101 -21.81 17.69 1.56
CA GLY A 101 -22.13 19.12 1.63
C GLY A 101 -22.79 19.53 2.95
N ILE A 102 -23.89 18.90 3.32
CA ILE A 102 -24.64 19.15 4.56
C ILE A 102 -24.86 17.84 5.34
N ILE A 103 -24.97 17.97 6.65
CA ILE A 103 -25.08 16.82 7.56
C ILE A 103 -26.37 16.01 7.34
N ASP A 104 -27.47 16.66 7.01
CA ASP A 104 -28.75 15.99 6.74
C ASP A 104 -28.65 15.01 5.58
N LYS A 105 -27.88 15.34 4.52
CA LYS A 105 -27.66 14.45 3.40
C LYS A 105 -26.83 13.23 3.78
N LEU A 106 -25.87 13.37 4.68
CA LEU A 106 -25.14 12.24 5.26
C LEU A 106 -26.10 11.35 6.06
N ASN A 107 -26.88 11.95 6.95
CA ASN A 107 -27.84 11.25 7.79
C ASN A 107 -28.84 10.44 6.96
N ASP A 108 -29.41 11.04 5.93
CA ASP A 108 -30.32 10.38 5.00
C ASP A 108 -29.62 9.21 4.28
N THR A 109 -28.42 9.45 3.74
CA THR A 109 -27.67 8.43 3.00
C THR A 109 -27.23 7.26 3.87
N TRP A 110 -26.82 7.51 5.12
CA TRP A 110 -26.40 6.46 6.05
C TRP A 110 -27.58 5.83 6.80
N GLY A 111 -28.78 6.43 6.74
CA GLY A 111 -29.95 5.94 7.46
C GLY A 111 -29.80 6.07 8.99
N THR A 112 -29.20 7.17 9.46
CA THR A 112 -28.78 7.36 10.86
C THR A 112 -29.93 7.51 11.86
N SER A 113 -31.16 7.66 11.39
CA SER A 113 -32.35 7.62 12.28
C SER A 113 -32.55 6.26 12.94
N PHE A 114 -31.99 5.20 12.35
CA PHE A 114 -32.01 3.87 12.93
C PHE A 114 -31.06 3.82 14.15
N TRP A 115 -31.57 3.38 15.28
CA TRP A 115 -30.88 3.33 16.58
C TRP A 115 -30.29 4.65 17.07
N SER A 116 -30.90 5.78 16.67
CA SER A 116 -30.52 7.13 17.14
C SER A 116 -29.08 7.55 16.83
N GLU A 117 -28.56 7.15 15.68
CA GLU A 117 -27.23 7.54 15.20
C GLU A 117 -27.19 8.93 14.50
N THR A 118 -28.31 9.69 14.53
CA THR A 118 -28.42 10.95 13.78
C THR A 118 -27.44 12.00 14.28
N TYR A 119 -26.60 12.50 13.38
CA TYR A 119 -25.64 13.56 13.65
C TYR A 119 -26.25 14.94 13.41
N GLN A 120 -25.84 15.94 14.19
CA GLN A 120 -26.22 17.34 14.04
C GLN A 120 -25.15 18.13 13.28
N ASP A 121 -23.89 17.71 13.35
CA ASP A 121 -22.74 18.31 12.66
C ASP A 121 -21.70 17.23 12.30
N PHE A 122 -20.84 17.53 11.33
CA PHE A 122 -19.74 16.65 10.91
C PHE A 122 -18.71 16.44 12.01
N ASP A 123 -18.57 17.34 12.97
CA ASP A 123 -17.65 17.19 14.11
C ASP A 123 -18.04 16.04 15.06
N GLN A 124 -19.31 15.65 15.07
CA GLN A 124 -19.82 14.52 15.84
C GLN A 124 -19.50 13.18 15.18
N VAL A 125 -19.20 13.17 13.86
CA VAL A 125 -18.94 11.93 13.14
C VAL A 125 -17.58 11.39 13.55
N ARG A 126 -17.56 10.11 13.93
CA ARG A 126 -16.34 9.36 14.25
C ARG A 126 -15.96 8.42 13.11
N LEU A 127 -14.68 8.04 13.06
CA LEU A 127 -14.25 6.91 12.24
C LEU A 127 -14.99 5.66 12.75
N PRO A 128 -15.74 4.95 11.90
CA PRO A 128 -16.50 3.78 12.33
C PRO A 128 -15.55 2.65 12.76
N SER A 129 -15.71 2.16 13.98
CA SER A 129 -14.84 1.15 14.60
C SER A 129 -15.66 -0.05 15.05
N GLN A 130 -15.15 -1.25 14.77
CA GLN A 130 -15.76 -2.49 15.25
C GLN A 130 -15.49 -2.74 16.76
N GLN A 131 -14.52 -2.02 17.34
CA GLN A 131 -14.15 -2.17 18.75
C GLN A 131 -14.91 -1.21 19.66
N GLU A 132 -15.46 -0.12 19.12
CA GLU A 132 -16.10 0.94 19.90
C GLU A 132 -17.63 0.78 20.00
N VAL A 133 -18.20 -0.10 19.19
CA VAL A 133 -19.64 -0.38 19.21
C VAL A 133 -19.90 -1.82 19.61
N PRO A 134 -20.97 -2.09 20.38
CA PRO A 134 -21.28 -3.45 20.85
C PRO A 134 -21.73 -4.39 19.72
N ASP A 135 -22.10 -3.86 18.58
CA ASP A 135 -22.52 -4.58 17.38
C ASP A 135 -21.69 -4.10 16.16
N LYS A 136 -22.15 -4.35 14.97
CA LYS A 136 -21.47 -3.93 13.74
C LYS A 136 -21.67 -2.44 13.48
N PRO A 137 -20.63 -1.71 13.07
CA PRO A 137 -20.78 -0.33 12.62
C PRO A 137 -21.75 -0.21 11.44
N ASN A 138 -22.31 0.98 11.27
CA ASN A 138 -23.14 1.29 10.11
C ASN A 138 -22.42 0.95 8.80
N PRO A 139 -23.02 0.11 7.93
CA PRO A 139 -22.34 -0.38 6.70
C PRO A 139 -22.02 0.74 5.71
N HIS A 140 -22.82 1.81 5.66
CA HIS A 140 -22.55 2.98 4.82
C HIS A 140 -21.36 3.77 5.34
N ALA A 141 -21.25 3.93 6.66
CA ALA A 141 -20.11 4.55 7.30
C ALA A 141 -18.82 3.75 7.04
N MET A 142 -18.87 2.43 7.13
CA MET A 142 -17.73 1.55 6.82
C MET A 142 -17.33 1.63 5.34
N LEU A 143 -18.27 1.71 4.43
CA LEU A 143 -17.99 1.90 3.02
C LEU A 143 -17.30 3.25 2.76
N ASP A 144 -17.73 4.30 3.43
CA ASP A 144 -17.12 5.61 3.31
C ASP A 144 -15.75 5.68 3.98
N LEU A 145 -15.53 4.98 5.09
CA LEU A 145 -14.20 4.81 5.67
C LEU A 145 -13.24 4.16 4.66
N ASN A 146 -13.64 3.07 4.02
CA ASN A 146 -12.81 2.39 3.03
C ASN A 146 -12.49 3.30 1.84
N ARG A 147 -13.45 4.08 1.34
CA ARG A 147 -13.26 5.07 0.27
C ARG A 147 -12.30 6.19 0.68
N PHE A 148 -12.48 6.71 1.89
CA PHE A 148 -11.60 7.73 2.45
C PHE A 148 -10.16 7.22 2.58
N MET A 149 -9.96 6.02 3.12
CA MET A 149 -8.63 5.42 3.24
C MET A 149 -7.98 5.20 1.88
N ALA A 150 -8.75 4.77 0.88
CA ALA A 150 -8.26 4.64 -0.49
C ALA A 150 -7.84 5.99 -1.09
N ASP A 151 -8.61 7.07 -0.85
CA ASP A 151 -8.27 8.42 -1.30
C ASP A 151 -7.02 8.97 -0.60
N GLU A 152 -6.89 8.79 0.72
CA GLU A 152 -5.72 9.24 1.48
C GLU A 152 -4.44 8.53 1.04
N LEU A 153 -4.52 7.22 0.85
CA LEU A 153 -3.38 6.44 0.39
C LEU A 153 -2.98 6.82 -1.03
N ALA A 154 -3.94 6.88 -1.94
CA ALA A 154 -3.68 7.30 -3.32
C ALA A 154 -3.14 8.74 -3.37
N GLY A 155 -3.71 9.66 -2.60
CA GLY A 155 -3.23 11.02 -2.48
C GLY A 155 -1.81 11.12 -1.94
N PHE A 156 -1.40 10.21 -1.05
CA PHE A 156 -0.02 10.14 -0.56
C PHE A 156 0.96 9.65 -1.63
N VAL A 157 0.56 8.66 -2.43
CA VAL A 157 1.38 8.16 -3.55
C VAL A 157 1.46 9.19 -4.67
N ASN A 158 0.33 9.75 -5.09
CA ASN A 158 0.23 10.74 -6.16
C ASN A 158 1.02 12.02 -5.83
N MET A 159 0.99 12.48 -4.58
CA MET A 159 1.82 13.60 -4.12
C MET A 159 3.32 13.34 -4.35
N GLN A 160 3.80 12.15 -4.07
CA GLN A 160 5.20 11.79 -4.31
C GLN A 160 5.51 11.72 -5.82
N ALA A 161 4.58 11.19 -6.64
CA ALA A 161 4.71 11.19 -8.09
C ALA A 161 4.89 12.61 -8.65
N ASP A 162 4.07 13.55 -8.18
CA ASP A 162 4.14 14.96 -8.59
C ASP A 162 5.46 15.62 -8.19
N ILE A 163 5.97 15.28 -7.00
CA ILE A 163 7.28 15.78 -6.55
C ILE A 163 8.40 15.23 -7.45
N LEU A 164 8.39 13.94 -7.72
CA LEU A 164 9.38 13.30 -8.60
C LEU A 164 9.33 13.92 -9.99
N ARG A 165 8.14 14.03 -10.59
CA ARG A 165 7.96 14.54 -11.96
C ARG A 165 8.52 15.95 -12.17
N ARG A 166 8.57 16.78 -11.14
CA ARG A 166 9.15 18.13 -11.22
C ARG A 166 10.68 18.15 -11.33
N HIS A 167 11.37 17.05 -11.01
CA HIS A 167 12.82 17.03 -10.85
C HIS A 167 13.55 15.92 -11.61
N ILE A 168 12.84 14.89 -12.07
CA ILE A 168 13.44 13.76 -12.78
C ILE A 168 13.44 14.00 -14.29
N HIS A 169 14.31 13.28 -15.01
CA HIS A 169 14.31 13.32 -16.47
C HIS A 169 13.01 12.74 -17.03
N LYS A 170 12.52 13.30 -18.11
CA LYS A 170 11.25 12.91 -18.75
C LYS A 170 11.15 11.43 -19.14
N ASP A 171 12.30 10.81 -19.44
CA ASP A 171 12.37 9.40 -19.84
C ASP A 171 12.41 8.42 -18.65
N GLN A 172 12.51 8.94 -17.42
CA GLN A 172 12.43 8.14 -16.21
C GLN A 172 10.94 7.93 -15.85
N TRP A 173 10.55 6.67 -15.72
CA TRP A 173 9.19 6.32 -15.35
C TRP A 173 8.99 6.28 -13.84
N ILE A 174 7.73 6.42 -13.42
CA ILE A 174 7.30 6.36 -12.02
C ILE A 174 6.29 5.23 -11.85
N THR A 175 6.47 4.42 -10.82
CA THR A 175 5.56 3.34 -10.42
C THR A 175 5.48 3.23 -8.91
N THR A 176 4.57 2.40 -8.42
CA THR A 176 4.60 1.80 -7.08
C THR A 176 4.24 0.33 -7.20
N ASN A 177 4.67 -0.48 -6.22
CA ASN A 177 4.31 -1.89 -6.17
C ASN A 177 3.13 -2.10 -5.21
N LEU A 178 2.15 -2.89 -5.66
CA LEU A 178 1.00 -3.25 -4.84
C LEU A 178 0.96 -4.74 -4.60
N ILE A 179 0.41 -5.16 -3.48
CA ILE A 179 0.01 -6.56 -3.30
C ILE A 179 -1.39 -6.71 -3.91
N PRO A 180 -1.65 -7.80 -4.68
CA PRO A 180 -2.96 -8.01 -5.32
C PRO A 180 -4.09 -8.33 -4.34
N VAL A 181 -4.15 -7.63 -3.21
CA VAL A 181 -5.23 -7.62 -2.22
C VAL A 181 -5.54 -6.15 -1.93
N PHE A 182 -6.64 -5.67 -2.47
CA PHE A 182 -6.95 -4.24 -2.52
C PHE A 182 -7.94 -3.83 -1.42
N ASN A 183 -7.47 -3.76 -0.19
CA ASN A 183 -8.21 -3.16 0.91
C ASN A 183 -7.19 -2.62 1.95
N PRO A 184 -7.14 -1.31 2.17
CA PRO A 184 -7.96 -0.22 1.62
C PRO A 184 -7.47 0.36 0.28
N VAL A 185 -6.55 -0.27 -0.42
CA VAL A 185 -5.96 0.25 -1.66
C VAL A 185 -6.95 0.19 -2.82
N ASP A 186 -7.09 1.27 -3.57
CA ASP A 186 -7.75 1.28 -4.87
C ASP A 186 -6.75 1.72 -5.96
N PRO A 187 -6.23 0.78 -6.77
CA PRO A 187 -5.22 1.09 -7.77
C PRO A 187 -5.66 2.11 -8.83
N VAL A 188 -6.97 2.22 -9.09
CA VAL A 188 -7.49 3.17 -10.08
C VAL A 188 -7.30 4.63 -9.63
N ARG A 189 -7.20 4.88 -8.33
CA ARG A 189 -6.97 6.21 -7.76
C ARG A 189 -5.50 6.62 -7.75
N ILE A 190 -4.58 5.68 -7.99
CA ILE A 190 -3.14 5.94 -8.13
C ILE A 190 -2.86 6.23 -9.61
N ASP A 191 -3.20 7.43 -10.06
CA ASP A 191 -3.27 7.81 -11.47
C ASP A 191 -2.14 8.74 -11.93
N HIS A 192 -1.30 9.26 -11.02
CA HIS A 192 -0.14 10.08 -11.33
C HIS A 192 1.13 9.27 -11.64
N THR A 193 1.07 7.94 -11.59
CA THR A 193 2.14 7.03 -12.00
C THR A 193 2.03 6.68 -13.48
N ASP A 194 3.15 6.32 -14.12
CA ASP A 194 3.13 5.90 -15.53
C ASP A 194 2.46 4.55 -15.71
N PHE A 195 2.67 3.64 -14.74
CA PHE A 195 2.06 2.31 -14.66
C PHE A 195 2.13 1.81 -13.22
N LEU A 196 1.48 0.70 -12.93
CA LEU A 196 1.58 0.02 -11.65
C LEU A 196 2.34 -1.29 -11.78
N THR A 197 2.98 -1.68 -10.69
CA THR A 197 3.63 -2.98 -10.53
C THR A 197 3.01 -3.73 -9.36
N TYR A 198 3.29 -5.02 -9.28
CA TYR A 198 2.85 -5.80 -8.14
C TYR A 198 3.98 -6.61 -7.51
N THR A 199 3.71 -7.08 -6.31
CA THR A 199 4.54 -8.01 -5.54
C THR A 199 3.84 -9.35 -5.45
N ARG A 200 4.55 -10.45 -5.69
CA ARG A 200 3.99 -11.79 -5.56
C ARG A 200 4.97 -12.80 -4.98
N TYR A 201 4.53 -13.46 -3.92
CA TYR A 201 5.22 -14.57 -3.27
C TYR A 201 4.30 -15.78 -3.34
N LEU A 202 4.68 -16.79 -4.10
CA LEU A 202 3.81 -17.90 -4.49
C LEU A 202 3.92 -19.09 -3.55
N VAL A 203 5.04 -19.26 -2.88
CA VAL A 203 5.33 -20.39 -2.01
C VAL A 203 5.61 -19.89 -0.59
N THR A 204 4.54 -19.59 0.15
CA THR A 204 4.59 -19.00 1.50
C THR A 204 3.73 -19.75 2.51
N GLY A 205 2.99 -20.75 2.07
CA GLY A 205 2.08 -21.53 2.90
C GLY A 205 0.79 -20.80 3.34
N HIS A 206 0.57 -19.56 2.92
CA HIS A 206 -0.66 -18.84 3.27
C HIS A 206 -1.90 -19.43 2.59
N ASN A 207 -1.76 -19.86 1.32
CA ASN A 207 -2.85 -20.40 0.52
C ASN A 207 -2.72 -21.90 0.24
N GLN A 208 -1.63 -22.52 0.72
CA GLN A 208 -1.28 -23.89 0.38
C GLN A 208 -0.82 -24.64 1.63
N GLY A 209 -1.58 -25.64 2.04
CA GLY A 209 -1.16 -26.57 3.08
C GLY A 209 0.00 -27.49 2.62
N ILE A 210 0.76 -28.01 3.57
CA ILE A 210 1.76 -29.05 3.30
C ILE A 210 1.06 -30.24 2.64
N GLY A 211 1.60 -30.72 1.51
CA GLY A 211 1.03 -31.80 0.72
C GLY A 211 0.04 -31.35 -0.37
N SER A 212 -0.33 -30.06 -0.45
CA SER A 212 -1.11 -29.54 -1.57
C SER A 212 -0.26 -29.49 -2.86
N GLN A 213 -0.92 -29.49 -4.03
CA GLN A 213 -0.24 -29.37 -5.32
C GLN A 213 0.62 -28.11 -5.45
N GLY A 214 0.18 -27.01 -4.81
CA GLY A 214 0.88 -25.73 -4.85
C GLY A 214 2.02 -25.59 -3.84
N PHE A 215 2.26 -26.58 -2.97
CA PHE A 215 3.13 -26.45 -1.79
C PHE A 215 4.54 -25.91 -2.10
N ARG A 216 5.15 -26.30 -3.22
CA ARG A 216 6.48 -25.85 -3.65
C ARG A 216 6.53 -25.25 -5.05
N MET A 217 5.40 -25.22 -5.74
CA MET A 217 5.29 -24.66 -7.09
C MET A 217 4.50 -23.34 -7.13
N GLY A 218 3.73 -23.06 -6.09
CA GLY A 218 2.71 -22.04 -6.13
C GLY A 218 1.48 -22.48 -6.94
N ILE A 219 0.45 -21.65 -6.95
CA ILE A 219 -0.75 -21.85 -7.76
C ILE A 219 -0.62 -20.95 -8.99
N PRO A 220 -0.52 -21.51 -10.22
CA PRO A 220 -0.32 -20.71 -11.45
C PRO A 220 -1.42 -19.68 -11.68
N GLU A 221 -2.64 -20.00 -11.31
CA GLU A 221 -3.82 -19.14 -11.42
C GLU A 221 -3.67 -17.83 -10.63
N ASP A 222 -3.02 -17.89 -9.49
CA ASP A 222 -2.73 -16.71 -8.66
C ASP A 222 -1.88 -15.67 -9.41
N LEU A 223 -0.88 -16.15 -10.16
CA LEU A 223 -0.01 -15.30 -10.94
C LEU A 223 -0.71 -14.81 -12.21
N GLY A 224 -1.47 -15.69 -12.88
CA GLY A 224 -2.28 -15.35 -14.03
C GLY A 224 -3.32 -14.28 -13.71
N PHE A 225 -4.04 -14.46 -12.60
CA PHE A 225 -5.01 -13.49 -12.13
C PHE A 225 -4.37 -12.13 -11.80
N SER A 226 -3.19 -12.13 -11.15
CA SER A 226 -2.45 -10.90 -10.88
C SER A 226 -2.05 -10.19 -12.17
N ASN A 227 -1.52 -10.91 -13.17
CA ASN A 227 -1.20 -10.37 -14.49
C ASN A 227 -2.43 -9.70 -15.14
N ASP A 228 -3.57 -10.38 -15.13
CA ASP A 228 -4.81 -9.88 -15.72
C ASP A 228 -5.35 -8.66 -14.97
N GLN A 229 -5.29 -8.65 -13.65
CA GLN A 229 -5.70 -7.50 -12.85
C GLN A 229 -4.89 -6.25 -13.21
N PHE A 230 -3.55 -6.37 -13.23
CA PHE A 230 -2.69 -5.21 -13.47
C PHE A 230 -2.73 -4.76 -14.93
N ARG A 231 -2.83 -5.69 -15.89
CA ARG A 231 -2.98 -5.36 -17.31
C ARG A 231 -4.30 -4.63 -17.61
N ASN A 232 -5.41 -5.10 -17.06
CA ASN A 232 -6.73 -4.61 -17.41
C ASN A 232 -7.20 -3.43 -16.56
N ARG A 233 -6.83 -3.40 -15.28
CA ARG A 233 -7.36 -2.41 -14.34
C ARG A 233 -6.82 -1.00 -14.59
N VAL A 234 -5.59 -0.91 -15.09
CA VAL A 234 -4.94 0.38 -15.36
C VAL A 234 -4.85 0.68 -16.84
N GLY A 235 -5.13 -0.31 -17.72
CA GLY A 235 -5.06 -0.15 -19.18
C GLY A 235 -3.69 0.19 -19.72
N LYS A 236 -2.63 -0.04 -18.90
CA LYS A 236 -1.24 0.33 -19.16
C LYS A 236 -0.32 -0.89 -19.08
N ALA A 237 0.93 -0.70 -19.45
CA ALA A 237 1.98 -1.68 -19.17
C ALA A 237 2.04 -1.97 -17.66
N PHE A 238 2.48 -3.16 -17.29
CA PHE A 238 2.76 -3.54 -15.91
C PHE A 238 4.08 -4.30 -15.81
N GLY A 239 4.59 -4.42 -14.59
CA GLY A 239 5.73 -5.25 -14.25
C GLY A 239 5.56 -5.88 -12.88
N VAL A 240 6.50 -6.74 -12.51
CA VAL A 240 6.59 -7.32 -11.18
C VAL A 240 7.82 -6.73 -10.49
N MET A 241 7.59 -5.96 -9.43
CA MET A 241 8.68 -5.31 -8.70
C MET A 241 9.29 -6.25 -7.65
N GLU A 242 8.50 -7.18 -7.13
CA GLU A 242 8.99 -8.22 -6.23
C GLU A 242 8.38 -9.57 -6.63
N LEU A 243 9.20 -10.45 -7.20
CA LEU A 243 8.86 -11.85 -7.37
C LEU A 243 9.73 -12.68 -6.44
N GLN A 244 9.16 -13.71 -5.83
CA GLN A 244 9.86 -14.62 -4.94
C GLN A 244 11.08 -15.26 -5.63
N PRO A 245 12.31 -15.12 -5.06
CA PRO A 245 13.53 -15.67 -5.67
C PRO A 245 13.90 -17.05 -5.14
N GLY A 246 13.36 -17.41 -3.97
CA GLY A 246 13.70 -18.63 -3.25
C GLY A 246 12.88 -18.78 -2.00
N GLN A 247 13.48 -19.25 -0.94
CA GLN A 247 12.83 -19.38 0.36
C GLN A 247 12.59 -17.99 0.98
N VAL A 248 11.43 -17.79 1.62
CA VAL A 248 11.17 -16.65 2.48
C VAL A 248 11.24 -17.05 3.95
N ASN A 249 11.20 -16.09 4.89
CA ASN A 249 11.23 -16.38 6.33
C ASN A 249 10.00 -15.86 7.10
N TRP A 250 9.02 -15.33 6.40
CA TRP A 250 7.84 -14.69 6.97
C TRP A 250 6.51 -15.38 6.63
N GLY A 251 6.55 -16.41 5.78
CA GLY A 251 5.37 -17.21 5.46
C GLY A 251 4.96 -18.14 6.59
N VAL A 252 3.78 -18.72 6.48
CA VAL A 252 3.28 -19.76 7.42
C VAL A 252 4.16 -21.00 7.36
N TYR A 253 4.51 -21.43 6.13
CA TYR A 253 5.54 -22.39 5.84
C TYR A 253 6.51 -21.76 4.86
N ASN A 254 7.78 -22.03 5.01
CA ASN A 254 8.82 -21.43 4.18
C ASN A 254 9.60 -22.51 3.39
N PRO A 255 8.94 -23.29 2.53
CA PRO A 255 9.63 -24.30 1.74
C PRO A 255 10.43 -23.65 0.62
N GLN A 256 11.53 -24.30 0.25
CA GLN A 256 12.26 -23.95 -0.96
C GLN A 256 11.39 -24.27 -2.20
N PRO A 257 11.20 -23.33 -3.14
CA PRO A 257 10.55 -23.63 -4.42
C PRO A 257 11.23 -24.79 -5.15
N LEU A 258 10.46 -25.55 -5.93
CA LEU A 258 11.02 -26.62 -6.75
C LEU A 258 11.99 -26.06 -7.80
N PRO A 259 13.01 -26.84 -8.20
CA PRO A 259 13.86 -26.47 -9.32
C PRO A 259 13.04 -26.13 -10.57
N GLY A 260 13.27 -24.97 -11.16
CA GLY A 260 12.52 -24.49 -12.33
C GLY A 260 11.27 -23.67 -12.03
N ALA A 261 10.73 -23.68 -10.81
CA ALA A 261 9.54 -22.91 -10.45
C ALA A 261 9.73 -21.40 -10.70
N ILE A 262 10.82 -20.83 -10.20
CA ILE A 262 11.12 -19.40 -10.37
C ILE A 262 11.20 -19.03 -11.85
N ARG A 263 11.89 -19.83 -12.67
CA ARG A 263 11.99 -19.62 -14.12
C ARG A 263 10.59 -19.66 -14.76
N MET A 264 9.77 -20.62 -14.39
CA MET A 264 8.40 -20.74 -14.88
C MET A 264 7.58 -19.50 -14.52
N TRP A 265 7.67 -18.99 -13.28
CA TRP A 265 6.95 -17.79 -12.85
C TRP A 265 7.38 -16.56 -13.65
N VAL A 266 8.69 -16.38 -13.90
CA VAL A 266 9.21 -15.27 -14.73
C VAL A 266 8.61 -15.34 -16.14
N TYR A 267 8.63 -16.51 -16.77
CA TYR A 267 8.02 -16.68 -18.10
C TYR A 267 6.51 -16.49 -18.09
N HIS A 268 5.83 -16.89 -17.02
CA HIS A 268 4.39 -16.66 -16.87
C HIS A 268 4.05 -15.17 -16.80
N VAL A 269 4.86 -14.36 -16.13
CA VAL A 269 4.69 -12.90 -16.11
C VAL A 269 4.84 -12.31 -17.52
N PHE A 270 5.88 -12.70 -18.26
CA PHE A 270 6.07 -12.23 -19.63
C PHE A 270 4.97 -12.71 -20.57
N ALA A 271 4.54 -13.96 -20.47
CA ALA A 271 3.40 -14.50 -21.22
C ALA A 271 2.10 -13.73 -20.93
N GLY A 272 1.93 -13.26 -19.69
CA GLY A 272 0.82 -12.39 -19.27
C GLY A 272 0.95 -10.94 -19.73
N GLY A 273 2.03 -10.56 -20.43
CA GLY A 273 2.26 -9.20 -20.94
C GLY A 273 3.09 -8.28 -20.04
N GLY A 274 3.63 -8.80 -18.94
CA GLY A 274 4.55 -8.05 -18.07
C GLY A 274 5.79 -7.59 -18.81
N LYS A 275 6.27 -6.40 -18.49
CA LYS A 275 7.42 -5.76 -19.18
C LYS A 275 8.76 -6.05 -18.52
N PHE A 276 8.75 -6.32 -17.23
CA PHE A 276 9.93 -6.70 -16.46
C PHE A 276 9.56 -7.46 -15.21
N VAL A 277 10.56 -8.14 -14.64
CA VAL A 277 10.47 -8.84 -13.35
C VAL A 277 11.72 -8.51 -12.54
N CYS A 278 11.52 -8.09 -11.31
CA CYS A 278 12.55 -7.97 -10.30
C CYS A 278 12.35 -9.05 -9.24
N ASN A 279 13.37 -9.80 -8.93
CA ASN A 279 13.33 -10.75 -7.82
C ASN A 279 13.76 -10.05 -6.53
N TYR A 280 13.02 -10.20 -5.48
CA TYR A 280 13.40 -9.73 -4.17
C TYR A 280 13.75 -10.92 -3.28
N ARG A 281 15.05 -11.17 -3.04
CA ARG A 281 16.15 -10.24 -3.33
C ARG A 281 17.29 -10.98 -4.05
N PHE A 282 18.17 -10.22 -4.65
CA PHE A 282 19.33 -10.76 -5.37
C PHE A 282 20.34 -11.46 -4.46
N ARG A 283 20.53 -10.96 -3.24
CA ARG A 283 21.47 -11.51 -2.26
C ARG A 283 20.86 -11.51 -0.87
N GLN A 284 20.97 -12.66 -0.19
CA GLN A 284 20.55 -12.81 1.20
C GLN A 284 21.25 -11.78 2.10
N PRO A 285 20.54 -11.08 2.98
CA PRO A 285 21.15 -10.17 3.94
C PRO A 285 21.83 -10.96 5.07
N LEU A 286 22.94 -10.41 5.56
CA LEU A 286 23.69 -11.01 6.66
C LEU A 286 23.02 -10.80 8.03
N LYS A 287 22.13 -9.80 8.12
CA LYS A 287 21.48 -9.37 9.37
C LYS A 287 20.10 -8.80 9.07
N GLY A 288 19.29 -8.69 10.11
CA GLY A 288 17.99 -8.03 10.07
C GLY A 288 16.82 -8.99 9.97
N SER A 289 15.62 -8.45 9.92
CA SER A 289 14.37 -9.23 10.02
C SER A 289 14.18 -10.22 8.88
N GLU A 290 14.84 -10.03 7.75
CA GLU A 290 14.75 -10.89 6.56
C GLU A 290 16.07 -11.60 6.24
N GLN A 291 16.91 -11.88 7.25
CA GLN A 291 18.19 -12.52 7.04
C GLN A 291 18.08 -13.94 6.43
N TYR A 292 16.94 -14.60 6.54
CA TYR A 292 16.67 -15.91 5.96
C TYR A 292 15.81 -15.86 4.69
N HIS A 293 15.67 -14.69 4.10
CA HIS A 293 14.97 -14.51 2.85
C HIS A 293 15.97 -14.49 1.68
N TYR A 294 15.92 -15.51 0.80
CA TYR A 294 16.86 -15.68 -0.33
C TYR A 294 16.24 -16.45 -1.50
#